data_89939eb2474c2bd6d74f54745972de18
#
_entry.id   89939eb2474c2bd6d74f54745972de18
#
_cell.length_a   1.000
_cell.length_b   1.000
_cell.length_c   1.000
_cell.angle_alpha   90.00
_cell.angle_beta   90.00
_cell.angle_gamma   90.00
#
_symmetry.space_group_name_H-M   'P 1'
#
loop_
_entity.id
_entity.type
_entity.pdbx_description
1 polymer ?
#
loop_
_entity_poly.entity_id
_entity_poly.type
_entity_poly.pdbx_seq_one_letter_code
_entity_poly.pdbx_strand_id
1 'polypeptide(L)'
;MLIVYIQANNLRILSNEDFEFDGKYIDGKAEGKGKAKYKNGETYEGNFKNGLRDGRGKYVYKNGNVYEGEFKNGELNGEGVMTYKDGQKYEGEFRDNLRDGRGKYYYKNGDRYEGEWRRGLKEGKGVYYWKEGDKFEGYFENDKKGSYGKYYYKNGERYEGELKDGIREGKGIYYWADGDRYEGDFKNDKREGKGVYYWADGERSMGDYVNDKEVGLHVRLDSVGHVIERFYE
;
A
#
# COMPACT_ATOMS: atom_id res chain seq x y z
N MET A 1 -39.78 -10.34 29.45
CA MET A 1 -39.61 -11.37 30.48
C MET A 1 -38.18 -11.85 30.41
N LEU A 2 -37.38 -11.48 31.38
CA LEU A 2 -35.95 -11.83 31.45
C LEU A 2 -35.84 -13.21 32.08
N ILE A 3 -35.33 -14.20 31.37
CA ILE A 3 -35.03 -15.51 31.97
C ILE A 3 -33.53 -15.51 32.29
N VAL A 4 -33.24 -15.48 33.61
CA VAL A 4 -31.85 -15.58 34.12
C VAL A 4 -31.58 -17.04 34.45
N TYR A 5 -30.62 -17.66 33.76
CA TYR A 5 -30.07 -18.95 34.16
C TYR A 5 -28.73 -18.72 34.90
N ILE A 6 -28.71 -19.07 36.19
CA ILE A 6 -27.50 -19.08 37.02
C ILE A 6 -26.93 -20.48 37.00
N GLN A 7 -25.87 -20.75 36.24
CA GLN A 7 -24.96 -21.87 36.52
C GLN A 7 -23.66 -21.32 37.14
N ALA A 8 -23.18 -22.01 38.15
CA ALA A 8 -21.99 -21.60 38.89
C ALA A 8 -20.82 -21.29 37.91
N ASN A 9 -20.33 -20.06 37.96
CA ASN A 9 -19.18 -19.47 37.25
C ASN A 9 -19.39 -18.96 35.83
N ASN A 10 -20.56 -19.05 35.19
CA ASN A 10 -20.79 -18.40 33.89
C ASN A 10 -22.20 -17.79 33.88
N LEU A 11 -22.30 -16.47 33.95
CA LEU A 11 -23.59 -15.77 33.77
C LEU A 11 -23.85 -15.69 32.26
N ARG A 12 -24.82 -16.49 31.76
CA ARG A 12 -25.35 -16.35 30.42
C ARG A 12 -26.63 -15.53 30.49
N ILE A 13 -26.59 -14.28 30.02
CA ILE A 13 -27.79 -13.46 29.87
C ILE A 13 -28.13 -13.43 28.39
N LEU A 14 -29.30 -13.98 28.03
CA LEU A 14 -29.95 -13.72 26.75
C LEU A 14 -30.59 -12.34 26.87
N SER A 15 -29.95 -11.28 26.50
CA SER A 15 -30.54 -9.96 26.36
C SER A 15 -31.26 -9.84 25.01
N ASN A 16 -32.19 -8.90 24.86
CA ASN A 16 -32.78 -8.52 23.58
C ASN A 16 -31.75 -7.83 22.63
N GLU A 17 -30.50 -7.96 22.97
CA GLU A 17 -29.37 -7.42 22.20
C GLU A 17 -29.06 -8.31 20.99
N ASP A 18 -28.37 -7.76 20.03
CA ASP A 18 -28.10 -8.40 18.74
C ASP A 18 -27.11 -9.57 18.79
N PHE A 19 -26.65 -9.99 19.98
CA PHE A 19 -25.69 -11.08 20.15
C PHE A 19 -25.89 -11.88 21.47
N GLU A 20 -25.43 -13.15 21.43
CA GLU A 20 -25.23 -13.99 22.64
C GLU A 20 -23.77 -13.72 23.12
N PHE A 21 -23.61 -13.51 24.45
CA PHE A 21 -22.30 -13.27 25.05
C PHE A 21 -21.96 -14.28 26.11
N ASP A 22 -20.76 -14.86 26.00
CA ASP A 22 -20.16 -15.73 27.01
C ASP A 22 -19.01 -14.98 27.67
N GLY A 23 -19.24 -14.48 28.89
CA GLY A 23 -18.30 -13.64 29.61
C GLY A 23 -18.93 -12.94 30.81
N LYS A 24 -18.22 -11.98 31.38
CA LYS A 24 -18.65 -11.22 32.56
C LYS A 24 -19.58 -10.08 32.15
N TYR A 25 -20.66 -9.92 32.92
CA TYR A 25 -21.55 -8.75 32.85
C TYR A 25 -21.38 -7.88 34.10
N ILE A 26 -21.39 -6.55 33.90
CA ILE A 26 -21.49 -5.55 34.95
C ILE A 26 -22.62 -4.60 34.54
N ASP A 27 -23.58 -4.38 35.44
CA ASP A 27 -24.76 -3.52 35.21
C ASP A 27 -25.47 -3.84 33.85
N GLY A 28 -25.63 -5.15 33.55
CA GLY A 28 -26.29 -5.61 32.35
C GLY A 28 -25.50 -5.45 31.05
N LYS A 29 -24.23 -5.02 31.10
CA LYS A 29 -23.36 -4.83 29.95
C LYS A 29 -22.20 -5.81 29.96
N ALA A 30 -21.78 -6.27 28.78
CA ALA A 30 -20.59 -7.11 28.59
C ALA A 30 -19.34 -6.33 29.04
N GLU A 31 -18.47 -6.97 29.83
CA GLU A 31 -17.32 -6.35 30.42
C GLU A 31 -16.11 -7.34 30.49
N GLY A 32 -14.90 -6.86 30.19
CA GLY A 32 -13.70 -7.69 30.19
C GLY A 32 -13.63 -8.65 29.02
N LYS A 33 -12.90 -9.77 29.17
CA LYS A 33 -12.76 -10.78 28.10
C LYS A 33 -14.00 -11.65 27.97
N GLY A 34 -14.40 -11.93 26.71
CA GLY A 34 -15.53 -12.81 26.42
C GLY A 34 -15.68 -13.12 24.94
N LYS A 35 -16.69 -13.91 24.63
CA LYS A 35 -17.06 -14.33 23.27
C LYS A 35 -18.46 -13.86 22.96
N ALA A 36 -18.66 -13.24 21.81
CA ALA A 36 -19.96 -12.84 21.31
C ALA A 36 -20.29 -13.59 20.01
N LYS A 37 -21.54 -14.02 19.88
CA LYS A 37 -22.10 -14.56 18.65
C LYS A 37 -23.30 -13.71 18.25
N TYR A 38 -23.16 -13.02 17.13
CA TYR A 38 -24.19 -12.11 16.61
C TYR A 38 -25.26 -12.89 15.83
N LYS A 39 -26.49 -12.36 15.82
CA LYS A 39 -27.63 -12.96 15.08
C LYS A 39 -27.37 -13.14 13.58
N ASN A 40 -26.51 -12.31 12.98
CA ASN A 40 -26.13 -12.39 11.58
C ASN A 40 -25.10 -13.50 11.29
N GLY A 41 -24.63 -14.24 12.33
CA GLY A 41 -23.65 -15.32 12.24
C GLY A 41 -22.20 -14.88 12.41
N GLU A 42 -21.93 -13.59 12.62
CA GLU A 42 -20.60 -13.09 12.94
C GLU A 42 -20.21 -13.45 14.38
N THR A 43 -18.89 -13.47 14.65
CA THR A 43 -18.40 -13.77 16.01
C THR A 43 -17.30 -12.80 16.40
N TYR A 44 -17.21 -12.54 17.71
CA TYR A 44 -16.10 -11.79 18.29
C TYR A 44 -15.59 -12.51 19.53
N GLU A 45 -14.28 -12.57 19.67
CA GLU A 45 -13.61 -13.03 20.89
C GLU A 45 -12.56 -11.99 21.29
N GLY A 46 -12.72 -11.37 22.46
CA GLY A 46 -11.82 -10.29 22.87
C GLY A 46 -12.33 -9.52 24.08
N ASN A 47 -11.86 -8.28 24.21
CA ASN A 47 -12.21 -7.43 25.32
C ASN A 47 -13.48 -6.62 25.03
N PHE A 48 -14.27 -6.43 26.07
CA PHE A 48 -15.47 -5.60 26.10
C PHE A 48 -15.38 -4.54 27.18
N LYS A 49 -15.96 -3.39 26.91
CA LYS A 49 -16.14 -2.31 27.86
C LYS A 49 -17.49 -1.66 27.63
N ASN A 50 -18.31 -1.57 28.69
CA ASN A 50 -19.66 -1.01 28.62
C ASN A 50 -20.54 -1.63 27.50
N GLY A 51 -20.39 -2.94 27.21
CA GLY A 51 -21.14 -3.64 26.17
C GLY A 51 -20.58 -3.53 24.76
N LEU A 52 -19.52 -2.76 24.55
CA LEU A 52 -18.87 -2.56 23.25
C LEU A 52 -17.53 -3.31 23.19
N ARG A 53 -17.13 -3.74 22.01
CA ARG A 53 -15.76 -4.24 21.76
C ARG A 53 -14.77 -3.11 22.05
N ASP A 54 -13.82 -3.33 22.97
CA ASP A 54 -12.85 -2.32 23.37
C ASP A 54 -11.56 -3.00 23.85
N GLY A 55 -10.42 -2.68 23.22
CA GLY A 55 -9.16 -3.39 23.39
C GLY A 55 -8.97 -4.46 22.33
N ARG A 56 -8.09 -5.44 22.57
CA ARG A 56 -7.74 -6.46 21.58
C ARG A 56 -8.76 -7.56 21.46
N GLY A 57 -9.00 -7.99 20.20
CA GLY A 57 -9.90 -9.11 19.91
C GLY A 57 -9.81 -9.59 18.47
N LYS A 58 -10.53 -10.69 18.23
CA LYS A 58 -10.69 -11.32 16.93
C LYS A 58 -12.16 -11.25 16.52
N TYR A 59 -12.41 -10.71 15.34
CA TYR A 59 -13.73 -10.62 14.74
C TYR A 59 -13.79 -11.46 13.46
N VAL A 60 -14.78 -12.33 13.36
CA VAL A 60 -15.04 -13.13 12.16
C VAL A 60 -16.31 -12.63 11.50
N TYR A 61 -16.20 -12.08 10.33
CA TYR A 61 -17.30 -11.56 9.53
C TYR A 61 -18.08 -12.69 8.85
N LYS A 62 -19.36 -12.47 8.60
CA LYS A 62 -20.24 -13.41 7.88
C LYS A 62 -19.69 -13.79 6.49
N ASN A 63 -19.02 -12.87 5.80
CA ASN A 63 -18.41 -13.12 4.49
C ASN A 63 -17.13 -13.96 4.55
N GLY A 64 -16.65 -14.31 5.75
CA GLY A 64 -15.43 -15.08 5.97
C GLY A 64 -14.15 -14.26 6.10
N ASN A 65 -14.24 -12.92 6.10
CA ASN A 65 -13.11 -12.08 6.49
C ASN A 65 -12.84 -12.22 7.99
N VAL A 66 -11.60 -12.01 8.40
CA VAL A 66 -11.19 -12.07 9.81
C VAL A 66 -10.36 -10.84 10.14
N TYR A 67 -10.74 -10.15 11.20
CA TYR A 67 -9.92 -9.09 11.78
C TYR A 67 -9.37 -9.53 13.14
N GLU A 68 -8.08 -9.33 13.36
CA GLU A 68 -7.40 -9.53 14.64
C GLU A 68 -6.64 -8.26 15.00
N GLY A 69 -7.04 -7.55 16.04
CA GLY A 69 -6.44 -6.26 16.37
C GLY A 69 -7.15 -5.50 17.46
N GLU A 70 -6.94 -4.20 17.46
CA GLU A 70 -7.48 -3.30 18.46
C GLU A 70 -8.87 -2.78 18.07
N PHE A 71 -9.72 -2.64 19.07
CA PHE A 71 -11.07 -2.08 18.98
C PHE A 71 -11.19 -0.92 19.96
N LYS A 72 -11.97 0.06 19.60
CA LYS A 72 -12.37 1.17 20.46
C LYS A 72 -13.83 1.50 20.22
N ASN A 73 -14.65 1.45 21.28
CA ASN A 73 -16.07 1.74 21.20
C ASN A 73 -16.82 0.92 20.13
N GLY A 74 -16.42 -0.34 19.88
CA GLY A 74 -17.03 -1.22 18.88
C GLY A 74 -16.41 -1.14 17.48
N GLU A 75 -15.51 -0.22 17.21
CA GLU A 75 -14.89 0.02 15.90
C GLU A 75 -13.46 -0.49 15.85
N LEU A 76 -12.99 -0.86 14.65
CA LEU A 76 -11.56 -1.16 14.39
C LEU A 76 -10.77 0.14 14.58
N ASN A 77 -9.82 0.14 15.51
CA ASN A 77 -9.06 1.34 15.84
C ASN A 77 -7.72 0.96 16.47
N GLY A 78 -6.61 1.47 15.94
CA GLY A 78 -5.27 1.05 16.35
C GLY A 78 -4.68 -0.01 15.43
N GLU A 79 -3.72 -0.80 15.90
CA GLU A 79 -3.03 -1.81 15.12
C GLU A 79 -3.87 -3.08 14.94
N GLY A 80 -3.87 -3.63 13.72
CA GLY A 80 -4.58 -4.87 13.44
C GLY A 80 -4.22 -5.52 12.12
N VAL A 81 -4.74 -6.73 11.96
CA VAL A 81 -4.61 -7.54 10.74
C VAL A 81 -6.00 -7.87 10.23
N MET A 82 -6.29 -7.49 9.01
CA MET A 82 -7.47 -7.90 8.27
C MET A 82 -7.08 -8.97 7.26
N THR A 83 -7.59 -10.17 7.42
CA THR A 83 -7.45 -11.26 6.45
C THR A 83 -8.75 -11.40 5.68
N TYR A 84 -8.69 -11.22 4.37
CA TYR A 84 -9.84 -11.37 3.49
C TYR A 84 -10.03 -12.82 3.08
N LYS A 85 -11.28 -13.25 2.87
CA LYS A 85 -11.62 -14.61 2.46
C LYS A 85 -10.90 -15.07 1.18
N ASP A 86 -10.60 -14.14 0.28
CA ASP A 86 -9.92 -14.40 -1.00
C ASP A 86 -8.40 -14.52 -0.88
N GLY A 87 -7.86 -14.44 0.36
CA GLY A 87 -6.43 -14.57 0.66
C GLY A 87 -5.65 -13.26 0.68
N GLN A 88 -6.27 -12.14 0.36
CA GLN A 88 -5.64 -10.83 0.56
C GLN A 88 -5.48 -10.53 2.06
N LYS A 89 -4.54 -9.66 2.42
CA LYS A 89 -4.29 -9.30 3.81
C LYS A 89 -3.86 -7.85 3.93
N TYR A 90 -4.33 -7.18 4.98
CA TYR A 90 -3.80 -5.88 5.42
C TYR A 90 -3.25 -6.02 6.84
N GLU A 91 -2.10 -5.46 7.09
CA GLU A 91 -1.45 -5.35 8.41
C GLU A 91 -1.09 -3.88 8.65
N GLY A 92 -1.61 -3.27 9.69
CA GLY A 92 -1.33 -1.87 10.00
C GLY A 92 -2.42 -1.17 10.80
N GLU A 93 -2.40 0.14 10.72
CA GLU A 93 -3.27 1.00 11.50
C GLU A 93 -4.68 1.10 10.90
N PHE A 94 -5.66 1.15 11.83
CA PHE A 94 -7.07 1.38 11.54
C PHE A 94 -7.57 2.57 12.34
N ARG A 95 -8.50 3.30 11.76
CA ARG A 95 -9.28 4.34 12.42
C ARG A 95 -10.71 4.31 11.90
N ASP A 96 -11.67 4.25 12.84
CA ASP A 96 -13.11 4.26 12.52
C ASP A 96 -13.47 3.23 11.43
N ASN A 97 -13.00 1.97 11.61
CA ASN A 97 -13.18 0.83 10.70
C ASN A 97 -12.45 0.92 9.34
N LEU A 98 -11.67 1.94 9.09
CA LEU A 98 -10.94 2.14 7.84
C LEU A 98 -9.43 1.98 8.06
N ARG A 99 -8.71 1.53 7.04
CA ARG A 99 -7.25 1.57 7.01
C ARG A 99 -6.83 3.04 7.03
N ASP A 100 -6.08 3.46 8.05
CA ASP A 100 -5.68 4.87 8.23
C ASP A 100 -4.40 4.92 9.07
N GLY A 101 -3.34 5.49 8.55
CA GLY A 101 -2.00 5.46 9.10
C GLY A 101 -1.06 4.59 8.27
N ARG A 102 -0.08 3.92 8.86
CA ARG A 102 0.86 3.06 8.15
C ARG A 102 0.38 1.63 8.07
N GLY A 103 0.64 0.97 6.93
CA GLY A 103 0.28 -0.44 6.78
C GLY A 103 0.82 -1.09 5.52
N LYS A 104 0.71 -2.43 5.53
CA LYS A 104 1.12 -3.30 4.43
C LYS A 104 -0.11 -4.02 3.89
N TYR A 105 -0.26 -3.99 2.59
CA TYR A 105 -1.32 -4.72 1.90
C TYR A 105 -0.73 -5.79 0.99
N TYR A 106 -1.15 -7.01 1.16
CA TYR A 106 -0.74 -8.16 0.36
C TYR A 106 -1.89 -8.52 -0.57
N TYR A 107 -1.64 -8.40 -1.86
CA TYR A 107 -2.62 -8.69 -2.90
C TYR A 107 -2.64 -10.18 -3.24
N LYS A 108 -3.78 -10.66 -3.73
CA LYS A 108 -3.96 -12.06 -4.13
C LYS A 108 -3.01 -12.50 -5.26
N ASN A 109 -2.62 -11.58 -6.14
CA ASN A 109 -1.68 -11.85 -7.23
C ASN A 109 -0.22 -11.97 -6.79
N GLY A 110 0.08 -11.70 -5.50
CA GLY A 110 1.42 -11.73 -4.92
C GLY A 110 2.11 -10.38 -4.86
N ASP A 111 1.50 -9.33 -5.36
CA ASP A 111 1.97 -7.96 -5.17
C ASP A 111 1.85 -7.53 -3.71
N ARG A 112 2.55 -6.47 -3.33
CA ARG A 112 2.50 -5.89 -2.00
C ARG A 112 2.64 -4.37 -2.07
N TYR A 113 1.88 -3.68 -1.23
CA TYR A 113 2.08 -2.25 -0.96
C TYR A 113 2.47 -2.05 0.51
N GLU A 114 3.45 -1.21 0.76
CA GLU A 114 3.84 -0.74 2.09
C GLU A 114 3.88 0.77 2.09
N GLY A 115 3.10 1.42 2.95
CA GLY A 115 3.03 2.88 2.95
C GLY A 115 1.92 3.45 3.80
N GLU A 116 1.62 4.71 3.52
CA GLU A 116 0.60 5.47 4.21
C GLU A 116 -0.78 5.20 3.60
N TRP A 117 -1.78 5.23 4.46
CA TRP A 117 -3.19 5.00 4.15
C TRP A 117 -4.02 6.12 4.76
N ARG A 118 -5.04 6.53 4.06
CA ARG A 118 -6.01 7.51 4.54
C ARG A 118 -7.40 7.10 4.11
N ARG A 119 -8.30 6.87 5.09
CA ARG A 119 -9.68 6.47 4.84
C ARG A 119 -9.84 5.30 3.87
N GLY A 120 -8.95 4.30 3.99
CA GLY A 120 -8.98 3.09 3.17
C GLY A 120 -8.25 3.16 1.84
N LEU A 121 -7.73 4.33 1.42
CA LEU A 121 -6.99 4.55 0.18
C LEU A 121 -5.49 4.69 0.46
N LYS A 122 -4.65 4.29 -0.51
CA LYS A 122 -3.21 4.58 -0.48
C LYS A 122 -3.02 6.09 -0.63
N GLU A 123 -2.28 6.67 0.30
CA GLU A 123 -2.05 8.11 0.38
C GLU A 123 -0.63 8.35 0.89
N GLY A 124 -0.01 9.50 0.53
CA GLY A 124 1.32 9.84 1.02
C GLY A 124 2.42 8.93 0.48
N LYS A 125 3.50 8.74 1.26
CA LYS A 125 4.66 7.95 0.85
C LYS A 125 4.38 6.46 0.89
N GLY A 126 4.83 5.74 -0.16
CA GLY A 126 4.68 4.30 -0.20
C GLY A 126 5.58 3.62 -1.23
N VAL A 127 5.66 2.31 -1.06
CA VAL A 127 6.39 1.42 -1.96
C VAL A 127 5.43 0.33 -2.43
N TYR A 128 5.34 0.17 -3.72
CA TYR A 128 4.61 -0.93 -4.35
C TYR A 128 5.61 -1.94 -4.91
N TYR A 129 5.46 -3.18 -4.55
CA TYR A 129 6.27 -4.30 -5.02
C TYR A 129 5.41 -5.17 -5.91
N TRP A 130 5.83 -5.38 -7.14
CA TRP A 130 5.23 -6.39 -8.01
C TRP A 130 5.82 -7.76 -7.69
N LYS A 131 5.01 -8.77 -7.84
CA LYS A 131 5.40 -10.18 -7.63
C LYS A 131 6.63 -10.58 -8.46
N GLU A 132 6.73 -10.02 -9.67
CA GLU A 132 7.80 -10.31 -10.62
C GLU A 132 9.17 -9.77 -10.19
N GLY A 133 9.23 -8.89 -9.17
CA GLY A 133 10.45 -8.36 -8.58
C GLY A 133 10.71 -6.88 -8.85
N ASP A 134 9.87 -6.24 -9.64
CA ASP A 134 9.91 -4.79 -9.82
C ASP A 134 9.39 -4.06 -8.56
N LYS A 135 9.76 -2.80 -8.41
CA LYS A 135 9.27 -1.98 -7.31
C LYS A 135 9.11 -0.52 -7.74
N PHE A 136 8.12 0.15 -7.19
CA PHE A 136 7.91 1.58 -7.31
C PHE A 136 7.97 2.24 -5.93
N GLU A 137 8.73 3.31 -5.80
CA GLU A 137 8.80 4.18 -4.62
C GLU A 137 8.33 5.58 -5.00
N GLY A 138 7.39 6.13 -4.26
CA GLY A 138 6.88 7.46 -4.54
C GLY A 138 5.73 7.88 -3.64
N TYR A 139 5.09 8.97 -4.04
CA TYR A 139 3.86 9.40 -3.41
C TYR A 139 2.66 8.75 -4.08
N PHE A 140 1.64 8.49 -3.29
CA PHE A 140 0.33 8.02 -3.73
C PHE A 140 -0.73 9.05 -3.35
N GLU A 141 -1.73 9.19 -4.20
CA GLU A 141 -2.88 10.03 -3.99
C GLU A 141 -4.13 9.29 -4.48
N ASN A 142 -5.07 9.02 -3.56
CA ASN A 142 -6.30 8.29 -3.86
C ASN A 142 -6.05 6.98 -4.64
N ASP A 143 -5.17 6.10 -4.12
CA ASP A 143 -4.74 4.83 -4.72
C ASP A 143 -3.86 4.92 -5.98
N LYS A 144 -3.69 6.10 -6.56
CA LYS A 144 -2.88 6.32 -7.77
C LYS A 144 -1.45 6.72 -7.39
N LYS A 145 -0.49 6.39 -8.26
CA LYS A 145 0.87 6.93 -8.18
C LYS A 145 0.84 8.42 -8.46
N GLY A 146 1.59 9.19 -7.68
CA GLY A 146 1.76 10.63 -7.85
C GLY A 146 2.58 10.99 -9.09
N SER A 147 2.83 12.29 -9.23
CA SER A 147 3.52 12.86 -10.40
C SER A 147 5.04 12.71 -10.41
N TYR A 148 5.64 12.09 -9.39
CA TYR A 148 7.07 11.83 -9.29
C TYR A 148 7.34 10.55 -8.52
N GLY A 149 8.35 9.76 -8.97
CA GLY A 149 8.74 8.54 -8.27
C GLY A 149 9.93 7.83 -8.89
N LYS A 150 10.25 6.68 -8.29
CA LYS A 150 11.35 5.82 -8.70
C LYS A 150 10.82 4.42 -9.02
N TYR A 151 11.10 3.95 -10.23
CA TYR A 151 10.92 2.57 -10.61
C TYR A 151 12.26 1.83 -10.50
N TYR A 152 12.24 0.66 -9.92
CA TYR A 152 13.36 -0.28 -9.89
C TYR A 152 12.89 -1.56 -10.57
N TYR A 153 13.55 -1.92 -11.65
CA TYR A 153 13.24 -3.11 -12.42
C TYR A 153 14.09 -4.28 -11.94
N LYS A 154 13.55 -5.48 -11.99
CA LYS A 154 14.26 -6.70 -11.54
C LYS A 154 15.54 -6.99 -12.30
N ASN A 155 15.67 -6.45 -13.53
CA ASN A 155 16.86 -6.56 -14.36
C ASN A 155 18.01 -5.62 -13.93
N GLY A 156 17.81 -4.83 -12.84
CA GLY A 156 18.79 -3.88 -12.32
C GLY A 156 18.68 -2.45 -12.87
N GLU A 157 17.80 -2.22 -13.82
CA GLU A 157 17.51 -0.88 -14.34
C GLU A 157 16.70 -0.03 -13.36
N ARG A 158 16.73 1.28 -13.52
CA ARG A 158 16.00 2.22 -12.66
C ARG A 158 15.58 3.46 -13.43
N TYR A 159 14.39 3.94 -13.14
CA TYR A 159 13.93 5.27 -13.54
C TYR A 159 13.70 6.14 -12.31
N GLU A 160 14.04 7.41 -12.39
CA GLU A 160 13.71 8.42 -11.39
C GLU A 160 13.25 9.69 -12.10
N GLY A 161 12.01 10.14 -11.88
CA GLY A 161 11.50 11.30 -12.58
C GLY A 161 10.03 11.52 -12.47
N GLU A 162 9.54 12.41 -13.33
CA GLU A 162 8.15 12.79 -13.43
C GLU A 162 7.31 11.68 -14.05
N LEU A 163 6.05 11.61 -13.62
CA LEU A 163 5.08 10.61 -14.03
C LEU A 163 3.73 11.27 -14.31
N LYS A 164 3.03 10.72 -15.26
CA LYS A 164 1.61 11.00 -15.49
C LYS A 164 0.85 9.68 -15.56
N ASP A 165 -0.12 9.50 -14.68
CA ASP A 165 -0.90 8.25 -14.56
C ASP A 165 -0.02 6.98 -14.41
N GLY A 166 1.17 7.13 -13.78
CA GLY A 166 2.14 6.05 -13.56
C GLY A 166 3.06 5.76 -14.75
N ILE A 167 2.98 6.54 -15.84
CA ILE A 167 3.79 6.47 -17.05
C ILE A 167 4.86 7.55 -16.99
N ARG A 168 6.08 7.27 -17.49
CA ARG A 168 7.17 8.25 -17.53
C ARG A 168 6.79 9.41 -18.47
N GLU A 169 6.79 10.62 -17.90
CA GLU A 169 6.41 11.85 -18.58
C GLU A 169 7.23 13.01 -17.99
N GLY A 170 7.57 14.03 -18.82
CA GLY A 170 8.35 15.16 -18.33
C GLY A 170 9.83 14.82 -18.10
N LYS A 171 10.44 15.41 -17.08
CA LYS A 171 11.87 15.23 -16.80
C LYS A 171 12.15 13.97 -16.00
N GLY A 172 13.21 13.24 -16.39
CA GLY A 172 13.60 12.04 -15.66
C GLY A 172 15.01 11.56 -16.02
N ILE A 173 15.45 10.59 -15.22
CA ILE A 173 16.73 9.89 -15.41
C ILE A 173 16.42 8.40 -15.49
N TYR A 174 16.90 7.77 -16.54
CA TYR A 174 16.88 6.33 -16.69
C TYR A 174 18.30 5.78 -16.58
N TYR A 175 18.47 4.73 -15.78
CA TYR A 175 19.73 4.04 -15.57
C TYR A 175 19.59 2.62 -16.10
N TRP A 176 20.47 2.22 -17.01
CA TRP A 176 20.58 0.85 -17.48
C TRP A 176 21.46 0.01 -16.56
N ALA A 177 21.31 -1.30 -16.66
CA ALA A 177 22.03 -2.26 -15.83
C ALA A 177 23.55 -2.33 -16.13
N ASP A 178 23.96 -1.92 -17.34
CA ASP A 178 25.36 -1.85 -17.77
C ASP A 178 26.10 -0.59 -17.28
N GLY A 179 25.39 0.32 -16.61
CA GLY A 179 25.94 1.55 -16.06
C GLY A 179 25.68 2.80 -16.90
N ASP A 180 25.11 2.67 -18.06
CA ASP A 180 24.67 3.79 -18.88
C ASP A 180 23.50 4.53 -18.20
N ARG A 181 23.29 5.79 -18.55
CA ARG A 181 22.13 6.55 -18.13
C ARG A 181 21.71 7.59 -19.15
N TYR A 182 20.43 7.89 -19.16
CA TYR A 182 19.83 9.00 -19.91
C TYR A 182 19.23 10.00 -18.94
N GLU A 183 19.50 11.28 -19.15
CA GLU A 183 18.89 12.40 -18.43
C GLU A 183 18.19 13.30 -19.46
N GLY A 184 16.87 13.45 -19.37
CA GLY A 184 16.16 14.24 -20.34
C GLY A 184 14.65 14.19 -20.23
N ASP A 185 14.00 14.55 -21.33
CA ASP A 185 12.56 14.54 -21.44
C ASP A 185 12.03 13.13 -21.78
N PHE A 186 10.88 12.82 -21.21
CA PHE A 186 10.11 11.61 -21.48
C PHE A 186 8.68 11.97 -21.88
N LYS A 187 8.12 11.17 -22.77
CA LYS A 187 6.70 11.25 -23.17
C LYS A 187 6.18 9.86 -23.48
N ASN A 188 5.08 9.47 -22.80
CA ASN A 188 4.48 8.15 -22.98
C ASN A 188 5.51 7.01 -22.87
N ASP A 189 6.33 6.99 -21.79
CA ASP A 189 7.40 6.03 -21.51
C ASP A 189 8.61 6.06 -22.45
N LYS A 190 8.71 6.98 -23.39
CA LYS A 190 9.80 7.09 -24.36
C LYS A 190 10.62 8.35 -24.13
N ARG A 191 11.91 8.29 -24.49
CA ARG A 191 12.76 9.48 -24.59
C ARG A 191 12.18 10.40 -25.67
N GLU A 192 12.05 11.67 -25.33
CA GLU A 192 11.47 12.70 -26.19
C GLU A 192 12.16 14.04 -25.91
N GLY A 193 12.18 14.96 -26.90
CA GLY A 193 12.77 16.27 -26.69
C GLY A 193 14.25 16.22 -26.39
N LYS A 194 14.73 17.09 -25.51
CA LYS A 194 16.17 17.24 -25.23
C LYS A 194 16.65 16.23 -24.18
N GLY A 195 17.82 15.64 -24.44
CA GLY A 195 18.41 14.72 -23.49
C GLY A 195 19.93 14.58 -23.63
N VAL A 196 20.51 13.99 -22.60
CA VAL A 196 21.91 13.61 -22.54
C VAL A 196 21.99 12.13 -22.22
N TYR A 197 22.63 11.39 -23.08
CA TYR A 197 22.99 10.00 -22.84
C TYR A 197 24.42 9.93 -22.33
N TYR A 198 24.65 9.22 -21.25
CA TYR A 198 25.95 8.99 -20.65
C TYR A 198 26.26 7.50 -20.73
N TRP A 199 27.42 7.20 -21.31
CA TRP A 199 27.96 5.85 -21.27
C TRP A 199 28.71 5.58 -19.97
N ALA A 200 28.81 4.30 -19.61
CA ALA A 200 29.49 3.85 -18.39
C ALA A 200 31.01 4.24 -18.37
N ASP A 201 31.63 4.43 -19.52
CA ASP A 201 33.02 4.88 -19.67
C ASP A 201 33.21 6.40 -19.44
N GLY A 202 32.12 7.13 -19.23
CA GLY A 202 32.13 8.58 -18.98
C GLY A 202 31.93 9.46 -20.21
N GLU A 203 31.87 8.90 -21.40
CA GLU A 203 31.45 9.65 -22.58
C GLU A 203 29.98 10.05 -22.49
N ARG A 204 29.58 11.07 -23.25
CA ARG A 204 28.16 11.49 -23.32
C ARG A 204 27.80 12.06 -24.67
N SER A 205 26.56 11.84 -25.09
CA SER A 205 25.95 12.46 -26.27
C SER A 205 24.78 13.36 -25.85
N MET A 206 24.72 14.54 -26.46
CA MET A 206 23.64 15.52 -26.21
C MET A 206 22.95 15.84 -27.52
N GLY A 207 21.62 15.79 -27.49
CA GLY A 207 20.81 16.09 -28.68
C GLY A 207 19.34 15.96 -28.43
N ASP A 208 18.58 15.89 -29.51
CA ASP A 208 17.12 15.75 -29.48
C ASP A 208 16.71 14.30 -29.72
N TYR A 209 15.60 13.91 -29.10
CA TYR A 209 15.03 12.56 -29.16
C TYR A 209 13.57 12.63 -29.60
N VAL A 210 13.14 11.70 -30.42
CA VAL A 210 11.75 11.47 -30.80
C VAL A 210 11.45 9.98 -30.75
N ASN A 211 10.50 9.57 -29.87
CA ASN A 211 10.09 8.17 -29.71
C ASN A 211 11.29 7.21 -29.51
N ASP A 212 12.20 7.53 -28.56
CA ASP A 212 13.43 6.79 -28.21
C ASP A 212 14.58 6.88 -29.24
N LYS A 213 14.38 7.51 -30.36
CA LYS A 213 15.43 7.68 -31.40
C LYS A 213 16.11 9.02 -31.28
N GLU A 214 17.40 9.06 -31.47
CA GLU A 214 18.17 10.28 -31.70
C GLU A 214 17.70 10.95 -33.00
N VAL A 215 17.61 12.28 -33.02
CA VAL A 215 17.18 13.02 -34.20
C VAL A 215 17.95 14.37 -34.27
N GLY A 216 18.26 14.81 -35.51
CA GLY A 216 18.95 16.08 -35.71
C GLY A 216 20.41 16.03 -35.28
N LEU A 217 20.95 17.18 -34.88
CA LEU A 217 22.35 17.30 -34.49
C LEU A 217 22.62 16.75 -33.10
N HIS A 218 23.51 15.79 -33.00
CA HIS A 218 24.08 15.30 -31.76
C HIS A 218 25.54 15.67 -31.59
N VAL A 219 25.94 15.98 -30.36
CA VAL A 219 27.32 16.29 -29.98
C VAL A 219 27.78 15.27 -28.97
N ARG A 220 28.81 14.49 -29.34
CA ARG A 220 29.46 13.52 -28.44
C ARG A 220 30.71 14.13 -27.82
N LEU A 221 30.89 13.92 -26.53
CA LEU A 221 32.03 14.40 -25.77
C LEU A 221 32.68 13.22 -25.04
N ASP A 222 34.00 13.32 -24.87
CA ASP A 222 34.75 12.39 -24.01
C ASP A 222 34.43 12.61 -22.51
N SER A 223 35.06 11.80 -21.67
CA SER A 223 34.85 11.83 -20.21
C SER A 223 35.30 13.13 -19.54
N VAL A 224 36.20 13.89 -20.18
CA VAL A 224 36.71 15.20 -19.71
C VAL A 224 35.99 16.39 -20.35
N GLY A 225 35.13 16.15 -21.34
CA GLY A 225 34.27 17.16 -21.95
C GLY A 225 34.75 17.74 -23.28
N HIS A 226 35.74 17.15 -23.91
CA HIS A 226 36.16 17.55 -25.27
C HIS A 226 35.17 16.97 -26.28
N VAL A 227 34.84 17.74 -27.31
CA VAL A 227 34.01 17.27 -28.43
C VAL A 227 34.82 16.29 -29.27
N ILE A 228 34.32 15.05 -29.37
CA ILE A 228 34.94 14.00 -30.20
C ILE A 228 34.18 13.76 -31.51
N GLU A 229 32.87 14.08 -31.52
CA GLU A 229 32.03 13.85 -32.70
C GLU A 229 30.85 14.82 -32.76
N ARG A 230 30.43 15.15 -34.00
CA ARG A 230 29.13 15.77 -34.31
C ARG A 230 28.50 14.98 -35.44
N PHE A 231 27.26 14.53 -35.25
CA PHE A 231 26.58 13.71 -36.24
C PHE A 231 25.10 14.09 -36.32
N TYR A 232 24.49 13.77 -37.45
CA TYR A 232 23.07 13.97 -37.71
C TYR A 232 22.39 12.60 -37.88
N GLU A 233 21.24 12.41 -37.16
CA GLU A 233 20.36 11.24 -37.27
C GLU A 233 18.97 11.64 -37.80
#